data_7fe2c73573fab0422a547ae23027e7c4
#
_entry.id   7fe2c73573fab0422a547ae23027e7c4
#
_cell.length_a   1.000
_cell.length_b   1.000
_cell.length_c   1.000
_cell.angle_alpha   90.00
_cell.angle_beta   90.00
_cell.angle_gamma   90.00
#
_symmetry.space_group_name_H-M   'P 1'
#
loop_
_entity.id
_entity.type
_entity.pdbx_description
1 polymer ?
#
loop_
_entity_poly.entity_id
_entity_poly.type
_entity_poly.pdbx_seq_one_letter_code
_entity_poly.pdbx_strand_id
1 'polypeptide(L)'
;MGLSALVGVLWLLAQPLAALITGGQNQDLNLLTTLLRLTIPAVIFMNLSGILTAALFARHRFVYTAFTATAFNIVMILCTVLLEQRMGPAALGLGLLAGSVVQMIMQFPGLRSVPIRISLNWRQPGVSQIIRLFLPVAGGLVLAQIAAQLSFSFANLISPEGPASMRYGAQVIQFPLGMVVVAVSAAILPTLSAQAHHATLDAFKRTLAQGLRLVCVLIVPSAVGLLVLAQPVIALLFQRGQFNAASTAYTVLALQAAIPGLIFAAIDQPLIFSFYALRDTRTPTLIGLVATVFFLLLIGGLLWLDRSGIRPFELVDLVMANSLKTGVDAVLMGIFLMRKIGGLGGFGIVQLLGKIALASGVMGLTVWLVASGLLGLAQGDSFGTHLLVAGGGSLIGLLVYLLGMRLLRVPDLALMRGMLR
;
A
#
# COMPACT_ATOMS: atom_id res chain seq x y z
N MET A 1 23.47 -13.69 -10.04
CA MET A 1 24.87 -13.34 -9.72
C MET A 1 25.02 -11.87 -9.31
N GLY A 2 24.59 -10.88 -10.09
CA GLY A 2 24.72 -9.47 -9.66
C GLY A 2 24.05 -9.16 -8.31
N LEU A 3 22.82 -9.65 -8.08
CA LEU A 3 22.13 -9.49 -6.80
C LEU A 3 22.89 -10.18 -5.65
N SER A 4 23.40 -11.41 -5.86
CA SER A 4 24.13 -12.12 -4.82
C SER A 4 25.45 -11.45 -4.47
N ALA A 5 26.14 -10.87 -5.47
CA ALA A 5 27.33 -10.07 -5.24
C ALA A 5 27.01 -8.79 -4.44
N LEU A 6 25.95 -8.07 -4.82
CA LEU A 6 25.47 -6.88 -4.10
C LEU A 6 25.10 -7.23 -2.65
N VAL A 7 24.34 -8.32 -2.44
CA VAL A 7 23.97 -8.79 -1.10
C VAL A 7 25.21 -9.16 -0.29
N GLY A 8 26.20 -9.81 -0.89
CA GLY A 8 27.49 -10.11 -0.24
C GLY A 8 28.23 -8.84 0.21
N VAL A 9 28.31 -7.83 -0.67
CA VAL A 9 28.90 -6.53 -0.34
C VAL A 9 28.13 -5.85 0.80
N LEU A 10 26.81 -5.78 0.74
CA LEU A 10 25.98 -5.19 1.78
C LEU A 10 26.12 -5.95 3.12
N TRP A 11 26.26 -7.28 3.07
CA TRP A 11 26.47 -8.09 4.26
C TRP A 11 27.84 -7.81 4.94
N LEU A 12 28.89 -7.64 4.14
CA LEU A 12 30.21 -7.23 4.62
C LEU A 12 30.17 -5.79 5.18
N LEU A 13 29.39 -4.92 4.55
CA LEU A 13 29.21 -3.53 4.98
C LEU A 13 28.12 -3.37 6.07
N ALA A 14 27.58 -4.46 6.64
CA ALA A 14 26.51 -4.38 7.64
C ALA A 14 26.89 -3.53 8.87
N GLN A 15 28.15 -3.61 9.33
CA GLN A 15 28.61 -2.82 10.46
C GLN A 15 28.74 -1.33 10.15
N PRO A 16 29.42 -0.87 9.07
CA PRO A 16 29.43 0.54 8.72
C PRO A 16 28.05 1.10 8.37
N LEU A 17 27.17 0.29 7.78
CA LEU A 17 25.77 0.68 7.55
C LEU A 17 25.01 0.87 8.85
N ALA A 18 25.18 -0.04 9.82
CA ALA A 18 24.60 0.10 11.16
C ALA A 18 25.09 1.38 11.84
N ALA A 19 26.39 1.67 11.80
CA ALA A 19 26.98 2.87 12.37
C ALA A 19 26.42 4.17 11.73
N LEU A 20 26.21 4.15 10.41
CA LEU A 20 25.62 5.28 9.69
C LEU A 20 24.14 5.52 10.07
N ILE A 21 23.37 4.45 10.31
CA ILE A 21 21.96 4.52 10.70
C ILE A 21 21.81 4.99 12.15
N THR A 22 22.68 4.51 13.08
CA THR A 22 22.62 4.85 14.51
C THR A 22 23.29 6.17 14.86
N GLY A 23 23.92 6.84 13.89
CA GLY A 23 24.72 8.06 14.16
C GLY A 23 25.91 7.80 15.10
N GLY A 24 26.41 6.56 15.17
CA GLY A 24 27.54 6.16 15.99
C GLY A 24 27.21 5.87 17.47
N GLN A 25 25.94 5.82 17.86
CA GLN A 25 25.57 5.44 19.24
C GLN A 25 25.79 3.93 19.46
N ASN A 26 26.67 3.60 20.41
CA ASN A 26 27.18 2.24 20.60
C ASN A 26 26.18 1.21 21.16
N GLN A 27 25.10 1.62 21.85
CA GLN A 27 24.19 0.69 22.50
C GLN A 27 23.38 -0.17 21.49
N ASP A 28 23.02 0.38 20.34
CA ASP A 28 22.19 -0.31 19.34
C ASP A 28 22.99 -0.87 18.16
N LEU A 29 24.29 -0.54 18.08
CA LEU A 29 25.13 -0.90 16.94
C LEU A 29 25.24 -2.42 16.73
N ASN A 30 25.47 -3.17 17.79
CA ASN A 30 25.64 -4.62 17.75
C ASN A 30 24.33 -5.33 17.38
N LEU A 31 23.21 -4.87 17.95
CA LEU A 31 21.89 -5.41 17.63
C LEU A 31 21.54 -5.14 16.16
N LEU A 32 21.71 -3.89 15.70
CA LEU A 32 21.41 -3.51 14.34
C LEU A 32 22.31 -4.24 13.31
N THR A 33 23.62 -4.39 13.63
CA THR A 33 24.54 -5.16 12.80
C THR A 33 24.09 -6.62 12.68
N THR A 34 23.67 -7.23 13.79
CA THR A 34 23.17 -8.61 13.81
C THR A 34 21.89 -8.73 12.99
N LEU A 35 20.94 -7.82 13.16
CA LEU A 35 19.71 -7.77 12.39
C LEU A 35 20.01 -7.62 10.88
N LEU A 36 20.88 -6.71 10.49
CA LEU A 36 21.28 -6.52 9.09
C LEU A 36 21.91 -7.79 8.53
N ARG A 37 22.82 -8.43 9.24
CA ARG A 37 23.46 -9.69 8.80
C ARG A 37 22.48 -10.84 8.64
N LEU A 38 21.40 -10.89 9.42
CA LEU A 38 20.34 -11.90 9.28
C LEU A 38 19.35 -11.55 8.16
N THR A 39 19.01 -10.27 7.99
CA THR A 39 17.97 -9.85 7.03
C THR A 39 18.49 -9.67 5.60
N ILE A 40 19.73 -9.20 5.41
CA ILE A 40 20.30 -8.99 4.07
C ILE A 40 20.27 -10.26 3.19
N PRO A 41 20.67 -11.46 3.68
CA PRO A 41 20.58 -12.69 2.87
C PRO A 41 19.16 -13.07 2.47
N ALA A 42 18.13 -12.71 3.28
CA ALA A 42 16.72 -12.98 2.96
C ALA A 42 16.30 -12.35 1.63
N VAL A 43 16.90 -11.22 1.25
CA VAL A 43 16.66 -10.54 -0.02
C VAL A 43 16.90 -11.44 -1.22
N ILE A 44 17.91 -12.32 -1.18
CA ILE A 44 18.17 -13.28 -2.26
C ILE A 44 17.00 -14.24 -2.42
N PHE A 45 16.55 -14.84 -1.32
CA PHE A 45 15.47 -15.83 -1.35
C PHE A 45 14.12 -15.20 -1.73
N MET A 46 13.83 -13.99 -1.25
CA MET A 46 12.63 -13.24 -1.64
C MET A 46 12.62 -12.91 -3.14
N ASN A 47 13.74 -12.47 -3.70
CA ASN A 47 13.84 -12.18 -5.13
C ASN A 47 13.74 -13.46 -5.99
N LEU A 48 14.40 -14.55 -5.58
CA LEU A 48 14.25 -15.85 -6.24
C LEU A 48 12.79 -16.32 -6.20
N SER A 49 12.13 -16.21 -5.04
CA SER A 49 10.70 -16.51 -4.90
C SER A 49 9.85 -15.66 -5.86
N GLY A 50 10.14 -14.38 -6.02
CA GLY A 50 9.46 -13.51 -7.00
C GLY A 50 9.62 -14.00 -8.45
N ILE A 51 10.81 -14.43 -8.85
CA ILE A 51 11.06 -14.99 -10.18
C ILE A 51 10.30 -16.31 -10.38
N LEU A 52 10.31 -17.19 -9.38
CA LEU A 52 9.58 -18.45 -9.42
C LEU A 52 8.05 -18.21 -9.48
N THR A 53 7.54 -17.23 -8.73
CA THR A 53 6.14 -16.79 -8.80
C THR A 53 5.76 -16.34 -10.21
N ALA A 54 6.57 -15.51 -10.84
CA ALA A 54 6.33 -15.05 -12.22
C ALA A 54 6.31 -16.22 -13.22
N ALA A 55 7.22 -17.19 -13.05
CA ALA A 55 7.27 -18.40 -13.88
C ALA A 55 6.03 -19.30 -13.69
N LEU A 56 5.51 -19.42 -12.45
CA LEU A 56 4.30 -20.16 -12.14
C LEU A 56 3.05 -19.47 -12.68
N PHE A 57 2.98 -18.16 -12.61
CA PHE A 57 1.88 -17.35 -13.19
C PHE A 57 1.83 -17.49 -14.71
N ALA A 58 2.97 -17.44 -15.39
CA ALA A 58 3.06 -17.66 -16.82
C ALA A 58 2.56 -19.05 -17.25
N ARG A 59 2.48 -20.02 -16.32
CA ARG A 59 1.99 -21.39 -16.54
C ARG A 59 0.61 -21.66 -15.94
N HIS A 60 -0.08 -20.63 -15.47
CA HIS A 60 -1.40 -20.73 -14.82
C HIS A 60 -1.42 -21.66 -13.57
N ARG A 61 -0.27 -21.81 -12.87
CA ARG A 61 -0.14 -22.65 -11.66
C ARG A 61 -0.22 -21.78 -10.40
N PHE A 62 -1.35 -21.15 -10.16
CA PHE A 62 -1.54 -20.16 -9.08
C PHE A 62 -1.55 -20.78 -7.66
N VAL A 63 -1.92 -22.05 -7.52
CA VAL A 63 -2.05 -22.71 -6.20
C VAL A 63 -0.74 -22.67 -5.41
N TYR A 64 0.40 -22.91 -6.08
CA TYR A 64 1.71 -22.94 -5.42
C TYR A 64 2.20 -21.57 -4.95
N THR A 65 1.64 -20.50 -5.47
CA THR A 65 1.98 -19.12 -5.09
C THR A 65 0.99 -18.53 -4.09
N ALA A 66 -0.23 -19.06 -4.03
CA ALA A 66 -1.29 -18.52 -3.17
C ALA A 66 -0.95 -18.58 -1.68
N PHE A 67 -0.26 -19.65 -1.25
CA PHE A 67 0.06 -19.88 0.17
C PHE A 67 1.47 -19.44 0.58
N THR A 68 2.27 -18.91 -0.32
CA THR A 68 3.67 -18.52 -0.04
C THR A 68 3.77 -17.43 1.02
N ALA A 69 2.93 -16.40 0.95
CA ALA A 69 2.90 -15.33 1.93
C ALA A 69 2.44 -15.83 3.32
N THR A 70 1.45 -16.73 3.35
CA THR A 70 0.98 -17.35 4.60
C THR A 70 2.08 -18.19 5.25
N ALA A 71 2.78 -19.02 4.48
CA ALA A 71 3.89 -19.83 4.99
C ALA A 71 5.04 -18.95 5.50
N PHE A 72 5.40 -17.89 4.77
CA PHE A 72 6.38 -16.91 5.21
C PHE A 72 6.03 -16.34 6.59
N ASN A 73 4.78 -15.84 6.75
CA ASN A 73 4.33 -15.25 8.00
C ASN A 73 4.28 -16.27 9.15
N ILE A 74 3.80 -17.49 8.90
CA ILE A 74 3.75 -18.56 9.92
C ILE A 74 5.18 -18.86 10.42
N VAL A 75 6.13 -19.06 9.53
CA VAL A 75 7.53 -19.35 9.91
C VAL A 75 8.15 -18.17 10.65
N MET A 76 7.91 -16.93 10.19
CA MET A 76 8.41 -15.73 10.85
C MET A 76 7.86 -15.62 12.28
N ILE A 77 6.55 -15.84 12.49
CA ILE A 77 5.91 -15.81 13.81
C ILE A 77 6.45 -16.92 14.70
N LEU A 78 6.53 -18.15 14.18
CA LEU A 78 7.05 -19.30 14.96
C LEU A 78 8.50 -19.06 15.41
N CYS A 79 9.37 -18.63 14.49
CA CYS A 79 10.76 -18.31 14.85
C CYS A 79 10.84 -17.21 15.90
N THR A 80 10.03 -16.16 15.77
CA THR A 80 10.03 -15.06 16.73
C THR A 80 9.59 -15.54 18.09
N VAL A 81 8.44 -16.20 18.21
CA VAL A 81 7.89 -16.65 19.50
C VAL A 81 8.77 -17.70 20.17
N LEU A 82 9.35 -18.64 19.41
CA LEU A 82 10.17 -19.71 19.97
C LEU A 82 11.58 -19.26 20.36
N LEU A 83 12.12 -18.24 19.70
CA LEU A 83 13.52 -17.83 19.86
C LEU A 83 13.67 -16.48 20.59
N GLU A 84 12.57 -15.75 20.85
CA GLU A 84 12.61 -14.45 21.52
C GLU A 84 13.37 -14.49 22.84
N GLN A 85 13.13 -15.52 23.68
CA GLN A 85 13.80 -15.65 24.98
C GLN A 85 15.32 -15.85 24.88
N ARG A 86 15.83 -16.40 23.76
CA ARG A 86 17.26 -16.68 23.55
C ARG A 86 17.97 -15.60 22.75
N MET A 87 17.30 -15.00 21.79
CA MET A 87 17.90 -14.11 20.79
C MET A 87 17.34 -12.68 20.85
N GLY A 88 16.29 -12.44 21.66
CA GLY A 88 15.63 -11.15 21.71
C GLY A 88 15.15 -10.69 20.32
N PRO A 89 15.30 -9.40 19.96
CA PRO A 89 14.86 -8.86 18.67
C PRO A 89 15.51 -9.52 17.44
N ALA A 90 16.70 -10.16 17.59
CA ALA A 90 17.37 -10.87 16.50
C ALA A 90 16.55 -12.09 15.99
N ALA A 91 15.65 -12.64 16.81
CA ALA A 91 14.71 -13.69 16.43
C ALA A 91 13.83 -13.28 15.23
N LEU A 92 13.44 -12.00 15.14
CA LEU A 92 12.71 -11.45 13.97
C LEU A 92 13.54 -11.54 12.69
N GLY A 93 14.83 -11.17 12.76
CA GLY A 93 15.73 -11.26 11.60
C GLY A 93 15.91 -12.69 11.10
N LEU A 94 16.07 -13.64 12.03
CA LEU A 94 16.15 -15.06 11.71
C LEU A 94 14.82 -15.58 11.14
N GLY A 95 13.69 -15.18 11.72
CA GLY A 95 12.36 -15.52 11.24
C GLY A 95 12.10 -15.04 9.81
N LEU A 96 12.54 -13.83 9.48
CA LEU A 96 12.45 -13.28 8.13
C LEU A 96 13.31 -14.08 7.14
N LEU A 97 14.52 -14.46 7.51
CA LEU A 97 15.39 -15.30 6.69
C LEU A 97 14.78 -16.69 6.47
N ALA A 98 14.40 -17.38 7.54
CA ALA A 98 13.79 -18.71 7.48
C ALA A 98 12.46 -18.69 6.69
N GLY A 99 11.61 -17.70 6.93
CA GLY A 99 10.36 -17.50 6.19
C GLY A 99 10.60 -17.32 4.69
N SER A 100 11.60 -16.51 4.29
CA SER A 100 11.94 -16.29 2.88
C SER A 100 12.44 -17.58 2.19
N VAL A 101 13.20 -18.40 2.90
CA VAL A 101 13.65 -19.71 2.40
C VAL A 101 12.47 -20.66 2.21
N VAL A 102 11.56 -20.76 3.20
CA VAL A 102 10.39 -21.63 3.11
C VAL A 102 9.45 -21.15 1.99
N GLN A 103 9.23 -19.84 1.86
CA GLN A 103 8.46 -19.24 0.77
C GLN A 103 9.00 -19.64 -0.61
N MET A 104 10.31 -19.63 -0.79
CA MET A 104 10.97 -20.05 -2.03
C MET A 104 10.80 -21.58 -2.25
N ILE A 105 11.05 -22.40 -1.22
CA ILE A 105 11.01 -23.87 -1.32
C ILE A 105 9.61 -24.35 -1.70
N MET A 106 8.54 -23.75 -1.16
CA MET A 106 7.17 -24.12 -1.45
C MET A 106 6.77 -24.01 -2.92
N GLN A 107 7.51 -23.26 -3.72
CA GLN A 107 7.20 -23.06 -5.14
C GLN A 107 7.84 -24.14 -6.05
N PHE A 108 8.88 -24.83 -5.59
CA PHE A 108 9.57 -25.85 -6.40
C PHE A 108 8.66 -27.00 -6.89
N PRO A 109 7.71 -27.54 -6.09
CA PRO A 109 6.82 -28.60 -6.57
C PRO A 109 6.01 -28.19 -7.81
N GLY A 110 5.65 -26.90 -7.92
CA GLY A 110 4.95 -26.35 -9.09
C GLY A 110 5.83 -26.29 -10.36
N LEU A 111 7.14 -26.38 -10.22
CA LEU A 111 8.11 -26.27 -11.32
C LEU A 111 8.75 -27.59 -11.71
N ARG A 112 8.34 -28.74 -11.13
CA ARG A 112 8.92 -30.08 -11.41
C ARG A 112 8.93 -30.47 -12.89
N SER A 113 8.02 -29.92 -13.70
CA SER A 113 7.94 -30.18 -15.14
C SER A 113 8.76 -29.20 -16.00
N VAL A 114 9.52 -28.30 -15.36
CA VAL A 114 10.29 -27.26 -16.05
C VAL A 114 11.76 -27.54 -15.91
N PRO A 115 12.51 -27.73 -17.01
CA PRO A 115 13.96 -27.77 -16.92
C PRO A 115 14.48 -26.37 -16.55
N ILE A 116 14.77 -26.16 -15.27
CA ILE A 116 15.39 -24.90 -14.80
C ILE A 116 16.85 -24.96 -15.21
N ARG A 117 17.23 -24.17 -16.21
CA ARG A 117 18.62 -24.00 -16.63
C ARG A 117 19.04 -22.57 -16.32
N ILE A 118 20.08 -22.42 -15.52
CA ILE A 118 20.71 -21.12 -15.29
C ILE A 118 21.52 -20.77 -16.54
N SER A 119 21.07 -19.76 -17.29
CA SER A 119 21.77 -19.25 -18.47
C SER A 119 22.23 -17.83 -18.20
N LEU A 120 23.51 -17.56 -18.42
CA LEU A 120 24.14 -16.24 -18.29
C LEU A 120 24.22 -15.49 -19.61
N ASN A 121 23.41 -15.90 -20.59
CA ASN A 121 23.43 -15.26 -21.91
C ASN A 121 22.69 -13.92 -21.90
N TRP A 122 23.41 -12.84 -21.58
CA TRP A 122 22.92 -11.46 -21.55
C TRP A 122 22.58 -10.87 -22.92
N ARG A 123 23.02 -11.52 -24.00
CA ARG A 123 22.85 -11.06 -25.39
C ARG A 123 21.55 -11.55 -26.05
N GLN A 124 20.71 -12.24 -25.32
CA GLN A 124 19.39 -12.62 -25.87
C GLN A 124 18.55 -11.38 -26.18
N PRO A 125 17.92 -11.28 -27.35
CA PRO A 125 17.14 -10.09 -27.76
C PRO A 125 16.04 -9.72 -26.77
N GLY A 126 15.40 -10.71 -26.11
CA GLY A 126 14.38 -10.51 -25.10
C GLY A 126 14.90 -9.82 -23.82
N VAL A 127 16.15 -10.05 -23.43
CA VAL A 127 16.74 -9.45 -22.22
C VAL A 127 16.87 -7.93 -22.37
N SER A 128 17.37 -7.47 -23.52
CA SER A 128 17.50 -6.04 -23.82
C SER A 128 16.13 -5.33 -23.80
N GLN A 129 15.09 -5.98 -24.34
CA GLN A 129 13.74 -5.43 -24.34
C GLN A 129 13.17 -5.32 -22.92
N ILE A 130 13.35 -6.36 -22.08
CA ILE A 130 12.94 -6.37 -20.68
C ILE A 130 13.65 -5.25 -19.91
N ILE A 131 14.97 -5.11 -20.04
CA ILE A 131 15.73 -4.06 -19.36
C ILE A 131 15.24 -2.68 -19.75
N ARG A 132 15.00 -2.44 -21.04
CA ARG A 132 14.53 -1.13 -21.53
C ARG A 132 13.15 -0.74 -20.96
N LEU A 133 12.26 -1.72 -20.79
CA LEU A 133 10.93 -1.49 -20.21
C LEU A 133 10.98 -1.39 -18.68
N PHE A 134 11.86 -2.15 -18.05
CA PHE A 134 11.97 -2.22 -16.60
C PHE A 134 12.72 -1.01 -16.00
N LEU A 135 13.71 -0.46 -16.69
CA LEU A 135 14.55 0.61 -16.15
C LEU A 135 13.78 1.86 -15.72
N PRO A 136 12.81 2.40 -16.50
CA PRO A 136 11.97 3.51 -16.03
C PRO A 136 11.12 3.14 -14.81
N VAL A 137 10.54 1.93 -14.78
CA VAL A 137 9.74 1.45 -13.65
C VAL A 137 10.60 1.30 -12.40
N ALA A 138 11.80 0.71 -12.53
CA ALA A 138 12.75 0.60 -11.42
C ALA A 138 13.17 1.98 -10.89
N GLY A 139 13.43 2.94 -11.78
CA GLY A 139 13.71 4.33 -11.40
C GLY A 139 12.56 4.95 -10.61
N GLY A 140 11.32 4.76 -11.04
CA GLY A 140 10.12 5.21 -10.32
C GLY A 140 9.99 4.57 -8.92
N LEU A 141 10.23 3.26 -8.82
CA LEU A 141 10.21 2.55 -7.53
C LEU A 141 11.29 3.05 -6.57
N VAL A 142 12.50 3.29 -7.06
CA VAL A 142 13.60 3.85 -6.24
C VAL A 142 13.23 5.24 -5.74
N LEU A 143 12.69 6.11 -6.60
CA LEU A 143 12.24 7.45 -6.20
C LEU A 143 11.12 7.39 -5.17
N ALA A 144 10.13 6.51 -5.35
CA ALA A 144 9.05 6.30 -4.39
C ALA A 144 9.61 5.84 -3.02
N GLN A 145 10.59 4.94 -3.03
CA GLN A 145 11.22 4.46 -1.79
C GLN A 145 12.03 5.56 -1.09
N ILE A 146 12.77 6.38 -1.84
CA ILE A 146 13.47 7.54 -1.28
C ILE A 146 12.47 8.53 -0.67
N ALA A 147 11.38 8.84 -1.35
CA ALA A 147 10.34 9.73 -0.83
C ALA A 147 9.70 9.19 0.45
N ALA A 148 9.42 7.88 0.51
CA ALA A 148 8.90 7.23 1.71
C ALA A 148 9.91 7.33 2.88
N GLN A 149 11.19 7.06 2.62
CA GLN A 149 12.23 7.15 3.64
C GLN A 149 12.42 8.58 4.14
N LEU A 150 12.39 9.57 3.26
CA LEU A 150 12.41 10.98 3.64
C LEU A 150 11.21 11.34 4.53
N SER A 151 10.01 10.84 4.20
CA SER A 151 8.82 11.06 5.05
C SER A 151 9.01 10.51 6.46
N PHE A 152 9.58 9.32 6.62
CA PHE A 152 9.89 8.76 7.95
C PHE A 152 10.97 9.55 8.68
N SER A 153 11.99 10.06 7.96
CA SER A 153 13.02 10.90 8.54
C SER A 153 12.44 12.22 9.05
N PHE A 154 11.55 12.86 8.30
CA PHE A 154 10.85 14.07 8.76
C PHE A 154 9.93 13.78 9.95
N ALA A 155 9.22 12.64 9.96
CA ALA A 155 8.40 12.24 11.10
C ALA A 155 9.22 12.09 12.38
N ASN A 156 10.44 11.56 12.27
CA ASN A 156 11.37 11.43 13.41
C ASN A 156 11.88 12.78 13.94
N LEU A 157 12.00 13.79 13.07
CA LEU A 157 12.34 15.16 13.49
C LEU A 157 11.21 15.83 14.28
N ILE A 158 9.95 15.47 14.00
CA ILE A 158 8.78 16.02 14.69
C ILE A 158 8.63 15.37 16.07
N SER A 159 8.66 14.02 16.13
CA SER A 159 8.60 13.29 17.39
C SER A 159 9.20 11.88 17.25
N PRO A 160 9.78 11.32 18.34
CA PRO A 160 10.30 9.95 18.33
C PRO A 160 9.22 8.90 17.99
N GLU A 161 7.96 9.17 18.29
CA GLU A 161 6.81 8.29 18.01
C GLU A 161 6.24 8.49 16.60
N GLY A 162 6.62 9.56 15.91
CA GLY A 162 6.11 9.96 14.58
C GLY A 162 6.21 8.86 13.53
N PRO A 163 7.39 8.24 13.31
CA PRO A 163 7.57 7.19 12.32
C PRO A 163 6.69 5.95 12.61
N ALA A 164 6.56 5.57 13.90
CA ALA A 164 5.71 4.45 14.30
C ALA A 164 4.23 4.74 14.03
N SER A 165 3.74 5.91 14.42
CA SER A 165 2.36 6.34 14.20
C SER A 165 2.01 6.41 12.71
N MET A 166 2.90 6.96 11.87
CA MET A 166 2.71 6.95 10.41
C MET A 166 2.65 5.52 9.86
N ARG A 167 3.50 4.61 10.36
CA ARG A 167 3.54 3.22 9.89
C ARG A 167 2.27 2.47 10.25
N TYR A 168 1.78 2.60 11.50
CA TYR A 168 0.52 1.98 11.93
C TYR A 168 -0.68 2.55 11.19
N GLY A 169 -0.77 3.87 11.00
CA GLY A 169 -1.81 4.49 10.18
C GLY A 169 -1.78 4.01 8.73
N ALA A 170 -0.62 3.97 8.10
CA ALA A 170 -0.44 3.46 6.74
C ALA A 170 -0.82 1.98 6.61
N GLN A 171 -0.56 1.15 7.64
CA GLN A 171 -0.91 -0.26 7.65
C GLN A 171 -2.43 -0.48 7.59
N VAL A 172 -3.20 0.35 8.30
CA VAL A 172 -4.68 0.31 8.24
C VAL A 172 -5.18 0.69 6.84
N ILE A 173 -4.57 1.70 6.21
CA ILE A 173 -4.92 2.14 4.85
C ILE A 173 -4.59 1.08 3.79
N GLN A 174 -3.51 0.32 3.98
CA GLN A 174 -3.11 -0.73 3.05
C GLN A 174 -4.16 -1.85 2.93
N PHE A 175 -4.98 -2.06 3.95
CA PHE A 175 -6.02 -3.09 3.92
C PHE A 175 -7.08 -2.84 2.82
N PRO A 176 -7.82 -1.71 2.80
CA PRO A 176 -8.76 -1.44 1.71
C PRO A 176 -8.07 -1.26 0.35
N LEU A 177 -6.87 -0.68 0.28
CA LEU A 177 -6.11 -0.58 -0.96
C LEU A 177 -5.77 -1.95 -1.53
N GLY A 178 -5.22 -2.85 -0.72
CA GLY A 178 -4.81 -4.18 -1.15
C GLY A 178 -6.01 -5.04 -1.59
N MET A 179 -7.08 -5.04 -0.81
CA MET A 179 -8.26 -5.85 -1.12
C MET A 179 -9.02 -5.37 -2.36
N VAL A 180 -9.23 -4.07 -2.49
CA VAL A 180 -10.12 -3.52 -3.53
C VAL A 180 -9.31 -3.13 -4.77
N VAL A 181 -8.32 -2.27 -4.58
CA VAL A 181 -7.68 -1.59 -5.71
C VAL A 181 -6.78 -2.54 -6.47
N VAL A 182 -5.97 -3.32 -5.75
CA VAL A 182 -5.07 -4.30 -6.39
C VAL A 182 -5.88 -5.38 -7.11
N ALA A 183 -6.95 -5.90 -6.48
CA ALA A 183 -7.80 -6.91 -7.09
C ALA A 183 -8.49 -6.41 -8.36
N VAL A 184 -9.12 -5.23 -8.32
CA VAL A 184 -9.80 -4.63 -9.47
C VAL A 184 -8.81 -4.31 -10.58
N SER A 185 -7.69 -3.67 -10.24
CA SER A 185 -6.70 -3.25 -11.23
C SER A 185 -6.02 -4.45 -11.90
N ALA A 186 -5.71 -5.51 -11.16
CA ALA A 186 -5.17 -6.73 -11.72
C ALA A 186 -6.18 -7.45 -12.64
N ALA A 187 -7.47 -7.42 -12.31
CA ALA A 187 -8.51 -8.02 -13.12
C ALA A 187 -8.74 -7.29 -14.46
N ILE A 188 -8.65 -5.95 -14.46
CA ILE A 188 -8.87 -5.16 -15.69
C ILE A 188 -7.64 -5.08 -16.60
N LEU A 189 -6.42 -5.25 -16.08
CA LEU A 189 -5.18 -5.07 -16.83
C LEU A 189 -5.06 -5.96 -18.08
N PRO A 190 -5.36 -7.28 -18.06
CA PRO A 190 -5.31 -8.12 -19.25
C PRO A 190 -6.28 -7.66 -20.32
N THR A 191 -7.50 -7.28 -19.92
CA THR A 191 -8.55 -6.77 -20.81
C THR A 191 -8.15 -5.43 -21.44
N LEU A 192 -7.63 -4.49 -20.65
CA LEU A 192 -7.10 -3.22 -21.15
C LEU A 192 -5.95 -3.44 -22.13
N SER A 193 -5.05 -4.37 -21.82
CA SER A 193 -3.91 -4.69 -22.70
C SER A 193 -4.35 -5.28 -24.04
N ALA A 194 -5.37 -6.12 -24.04
CA ALA A 194 -5.96 -6.66 -25.27
C ALA A 194 -6.66 -5.55 -26.10
N GLN A 195 -7.38 -4.66 -25.44
CA GLN A 195 -8.13 -3.57 -26.08
C GLN A 195 -7.26 -2.41 -26.56
N ALA A 196 -6.06 -2.24 -26.01
CA ALA A 196 -5.12 -1.19 -26.40
C ALA A 196 -4.61 -1.33 -27.85
N HIS A 197 -4.74 -2.49 -28.45
CA HIS A 197 -4.29 -2.79 -29.82
C HIS A 197 -5.38 -2.64 -30.90
N HIS A 198 -6.62 -2.33 -30.53
CA HIS A 198 -7.72 -2.19 -31.46
C HIS A 198 -7.85 -0.76 -32.01
N ALA A 199 -8.37 -0.64 -33.23
CA ALA A 199 -8.53 0.64 -33.91
C ALA A 199 -9.49 1.62 -33.20
N THR A 200 -10.34 1.13 -32.30
CA THR A 200 -11.25 1.94 -31.49
C THR A 200 -10.93 1.80 -30.00
N LEU A 201 -10.61 2.91 -29.37
CA LEU A 201 -10.35 2.98 -27.91
C LEU A 201 -11.63 2.93 -27.07
N ASP A 202 -12.82 2.76 -27.65
CA ASP A 202 -14.08 2.83 -26.91
C ASP A 202 -14.26 1.66 -25.93
N ALA A 203 -13.84 0.45 -26.32
CA ALA A 203 -13.85 -0.70 -25.43
C ALA A 203 -12.89 -0.49 -24.25
N PHE A 204 -11.69 0.04 -24.52
CA PHE A 204 -10.70 0.41 -23.49
C PHE A 204 -11.25 1.44 -22.50
N LYS A 205 -11.86 2.53 -23.00
CA LYS A 205 -12.50 3.55 -22.18
C LYS A 205 -13.61 2.98 -21.31
N ARG A 206 -14.42 2.08 -21.86
CA ARG A 206 -15.52 1.43 -21.14
C ARG A 206 -15.00 0.56 -20.00
N THR A 207 -13.98 -0.26 -20.26
CA THR A 207 -13.34 -1.10 -19.23
C THR A 207 -12.69 -0.27 -18.15
N LEU A 208 -11.95 0.79 -18.50
CA LEU A 208 -11.34 1.70 -17.54
C LEU A 208 -12.40 2.41 -16.68
N ALA A 209 -13.46 2.94 -17.31
CA ALA A 209 -14.56 3.59 -16.59
C ALA A 209 -15.22 2.64 -15.58
N GLN A 210 -15.47 1.39 -15.98
CA GLN A 210 -16.03 0.37 -15.07
C GLN A 210 -15.10 0.08 -13.90
N GLY A 211 -13.80 -0.06 -14.15
CA GLY A 211 -12.80 -0.25 -13.07
C GLY A 211 -12.76 0.91 -12.10
N LEU A 212 -12.69 2.16 -12.60
CA LEU A 212 -12.70 3.36 -11.76
C LEU A 212 -14.01 3.48 -10.95
N ARG A 213 -15.16 3.21 -11.56
CA ARG A 213 -16.45 3.21 -10.88
C ARG A 213 -16.49 2.21 -9.74
N LEU A 214 -16.04 0.97 -9.97
CA LEU A 214 -16.01 -0.09 -8.97
C LEU A 214 -15.07 0.25 -7.81
N VAL A 215 -13.88 0.78 -8.11
CA VAL A 215 -12.93 1.23 -7.10
C VAL A 215 -13.57 2.33 -6.24
N CYS A 216 -14.19 3.35 -6.85
CA CYS A 216 -14.81 4.45 -6.09
C CYS A 216 -15.98 3.97 -5.22
N VAL A 217 -16.82 3.05 -5.74
CA VAL A 217 -17.96 2.49 -4.99
C VAL A 217 -17.52 1.76 -3.72
N LEU A 218 -16.34 1.17 -3.71
CA LEU A 218 -15.83 0.42 -2.56
C LEU A 218 -14.90 1.26 -1.66
N ILE A 219 -14.06 2.11 -2.23
CA ILE A 219 -13.04 2.84 -1.47
C ILE A 219 -13.62 4.08 -0.76
N VAL A 220 -14.54 4.83 -1.39
CA VAL A 220 -15.07 6.03 -0.77
C VAL A 220 -15.82 5.73 0.54
N PRO A 221 -16.76 4.75 0.61
CA PRO A 221 -17.37 4.39 1.89
C PRO A 221 -16.36 3.81 2.87
N SER A 222 -15.36 3.04 2.43
CA SER A 222 -14.29 2.54 3.30
C SER A 222 -13.48 3.69 3.92
N ALA A 223 -13.15 4.70 3.13
CA ALA A 223 -12.46 5.91 3.60
C ALA A 223 -13.28 6.68 4.63
N VAL A 224 -14.58 6.90 4.37
CA VAL A 224 -15.49 7.58 5.32
C VAL A 224 -15.67 6.74 6.59
N GLY A 225 -15.82 5.42 6.46
CA GLY A 225 -15.92 4.51 7.60
C GLY A 225 -14.65 4.55 8.47
N LEU A 226 -13.46 4.49 7.85
CA LEU A 226 -12.19 4.62 8.56
C LEU A 226 -12.00 6.00 9.20
N LEU A 227 -12.48 7.07 8.56
CA LEU A 227 -12.42 8.41 9.13
C LEU A 227 -13.20 8.50 10.46
N VAL A 228 -14.41 7.94 10.47
CA VAL A 228 -15.31 7.98 11.64
C VAL A 228 -14.89 6.99 12.71
N LEU A 229 -14.50 5.78 12.32
CA LEU A 229 -14.12 4.70 13.22
C LEU A 229 -12.60 4.65 13.49
N ALA A 230 -11.84 5.70 13.16
CA ALA A 230 -10.39 5.70 13.29
C ALA A 230 -9.93 5.32 14.71
N GLN A 231 -10.51 5.95 15.74
CA GLN A 231 -10.14 5.71 17.13
C GLN A 231 -10.44 4.26 17.57
N PRO A 232 -11.67 3.73 17.48
CA PRO A 232 -11.93 2.35 17.90
C PRO A 232 -11.18 1.32 17.06
N VAL A 233 -10.90 1.58 15.78
CA VAL A 233 -10.13 0.68 14.92
C VAL A 233 -8.66 0.66 15.35
N ILE A 234 -8.01 1.81 15.56
CA ILE A 234 -6.61 1.87 16.01
C ILE A 234 -6.49 1.27 17.41
N ALA A 235 -7.39 1.59 18.34
CA ALA A 235 -7.38 1.04 19.68
C ALA A 235 -7.54 -0.49 19.66
N LEU A 236 -8.50 -1.01 18.90
CA LEU A 236 -8.74 -2.46 18.76
C LEU A 236 -7.52 -3.20 18.20
N LEU A 237 -6.85 -2.64 17.22
CA LEU A 237 -5.73 -3.30 16.53
C LEU A 237 -4.43 -3.20 17.30
N PHE A 238 -4.13 -2.05 17.93
CA PHE A 238 -2.79 -1.74 18.41
C PHE A 238 -2.70 -1.36 19.87
N GLN A 239 -3.77 -0.92 20.57
CA GLN A 239 -3.71 -0.44 21.96
C GLN A 239 -3.47 -1.58 22.93
N ARG A 240 -2.20 -1.98 23.05
CA ARG A 240 -1.74 -3.02 23.98
C ARG A 240 -0.26 -2.86 24.32
N GLY A 241 0.14 -3.29 25.51
CA GLY A 241 1.53 -3.20 25.96
C GLY A 241 2.02 -1.74 26.03
N GLN A 242 3.07 -1.42 25.33
CA GLN A 242 3.65 -0.07 25.27
C GLN A 242 2.83 0.93 24.44
N PHE A 243 1.93 0.44 23.57
CA PHE A 243 1.07 1.30 22.77
C PHE A 243 -0.14 1.74 23.60
N ASN A 244 -0.06 2.90 24.19
CA ASN A 244 -1.04 3.47 25.13
C ASN A 244 -2.09 4.36 24.42
N ALA A 245 -2.98 4.99 25.21
CA ALA A 245 -4.02 5.87 24.68
C ALA A 245 -3.44 7.13 23.98
N ALA A 246 -2.30 7.65 24.42
CA ALA A 246 -1.65 8.78 23.76
C ALA A 246 -1.10 8.37 22.39
N SER A 247 -0.44 7.21 22.27
CA SER A 247 -0.01 6.64 21.00
C SER A 247 -1.19 6.37 20.06
N THR A 248 -2.32 5.91 20.62
CA THR A 248 -3.57 5.74 19.86
C THR A 248 -4.04 7.06 19.28
N ALA A 249 -4.17 8.10 20.09
CA ALA A 249 -4.64 9.42 19.64
C ALA A 249 -3.73 10.01 18.55
N TYR A 250 -2.42 9.90 18.72
CA TYR A 250 -1.45 10.39 17.74
C TYR A 250 -1.50 9.62 16.41
N THR A 251 -1.70 8.29 16.47
CA THR A 251 -1.88 7.44 15.29
C THR A 251 -3.21 7.71 14.59
N VAL A 252 -4.28 8.01 15.33
CA VAL A 252 -5.59 8.39 14.77
C VAL A 252 -5.47 9.66 13.94
N LEU A 253 -4.77 10.68 14.43
CA LEU A 253 -4.53 11.91 13.66
C LEU A 253 -3.76 11.62 12.36
N ALA A 254 -2.72 10.79 12.43
CA ALA A 254 -1.98 10.37 11.24
C ALA A 254 -2.87 9.58 10.25
N LEU A 255 -3.70 8.66 10.73
CA LEU A 255 -4.65 7.91 9.90
C LEU A 255 -5.64 8.84 9.22
N GLN A 256 -6.27 9.76 9.96
CA GLN A 256 -7.25 10.70 9.42
C GLN A 256 -6.66 11.62 8.36
N ALA A 257 -5.44 12.13 8.57
CA ALA A 257 -4.71 12.92 7.59
C ALA A 257 -4.32 12.12 6.33
N ALA A 258 -4.19 10.79 6.44
CA ALA A 258 -3.85 9.92 5.32
C ALA A 258 -5.07 9.47 4.48
N ILE A 259 -6.29 9.64 4.97
CA ILE A 259 -7.52 9.21 4.28
C ILE A 259 -7.73 9.88 2.91
N PRO A 260 -7.50 11.19 2.71
CA PRO A 260 -7.54 11.78 1.37
C PRO A 260 -6.58 11.07 0.41
N GLY A 261 -5.37 10.73 0.89
CA GLY A 261 -4.39 9.96 0.13
C GLY A 261 -4.88 8.56 -0.26
N LEU A 262 -5.66 7.90 0.58
CA LEU A 262 -6.31 6.61 0.26
C LEU A 262 -7.19 6.71 -0.98
N ILE A 263 -8.05 7.73 -1.05
CA ILE A 263 -8.98 7.94 -2.17
C ILE A 263 -8.19 8.21 -3.46
N PHE A 264 -7.19 9.08 -3.39
CA PHE A 264 -6.35 9.40 -4.55
C PHE A 264 -5.53 8.20 -5.03
N ALA A 265 -4.90 7.46 -4.11
CA ALA A 265 -4.15 6.24 -4.44
C ALA A 265 -5.03 5.17 -5.09
N ALA A 266 -6.28 5.07 -4.66
CA ALA A 266 -7.25 4.14 -5.21
C ALA A 266 -7.61 4.46 -6.67
N ILE A 267 -7.72 5.73 -7.02
CA ILE A 267 -7.99 6.20 -8.38
C ILE A 267 -6.72 6.06 -9.25
N ASP A 268 -5.57 6.32 -8.69
CA ASP A 268 -4.28 6.33 -9.37
C ASP A 268 -3.88 4.96 -9.92
N GLN A 269 -4.08 3.89 -9.18
CA GLN A 269 -3.69 2.53 -9.58
C GLN A 269 -4.29 2.07 -10.93
N PRO A 270 -5.61 2.15 -11.19
CA PRO A 270 -6.18 1.83 -12.50
C PRO A 270 -5.63 2.73 -13.63
N LEU A 271 -5.30 3.99 -13.33
CA LEU A 271 -4.72 4.91 -14.30
C LEU A 271 -3.29 4.48 -14.68
N ILE A 272 -2.46 4.12 -13.69
CA ILE A 272 -1.11 3.57 -13.91
C ILE A 272 -1.18 2.32 -14.80
N PHE A 273 -2.06 1.37 -14.47
CA PHE A 273 -2.20 0.15 -15.25
C PHE A 273 -2.72 0.41 -16.68
N SER A 274 -3.52 1.47 -16.87
CA SER A 274 -3.94 1.91 -18.20
C SER A 274 -2.76 2.39 -19.04
N PHE A 275 -1.82 3.14 -18.46
CA PHE A 275 -0.59 3.51 -19.14
C PHE A 275 0.27 2.28 -19.47
N TYR A 276 0.39 1.31 -18.55
CA TYR A 276 1.12 0.08 -18.81
C TYR A 276 0.49 -0.75 -19.94
N ALA A 277 -0.84 -0.83 -19.99
CA ALA A 277 -1.57 -1.45 -21.10
C ALA A 277 -1.28 -0.77 -22.43
N LEU A 278 -1.14 0.55 -22.45
CA LEU A 278 -0.74 1.36 -23.61
C LEU A 278 0.78 1.32 -23.88
N ARG A 279 1.54 0.48 -23.20
CA ARG A 279 3.00 0.34 -23.27
C ARG A 279 3.78 1.64 -22.96
N ASP A 280 3.17 2.52 -22.20
CA ASP A 280 3.78 3.78 -21.77
C ASP A 280 4.15 3.70 -20.27
N THR A 281 5.39 3.35 -20.00
CA THR A 281 5.93 3.31 -18.63
C THR A 281 6.61 4.62 -18.22
N ARG A 282 6.92 5.49 -19.19
CA ARG A 282 7.65 6.73 -18.94
C ARG A 282 6.77 7.80 -18.31
N THR A 283 5.55 7.96 -18.82
CA THR A 283 4.61 8.98 -18.34
C THR A 283 4.31 8.82 -16.86
N PRO A 284 3.93 7.63 -16.32
CA PRO A 284 3.75 7.44 -14.89
C PRO A 284 5.00 7.75 -14.06
N THR A 285 6.17 7.32 -14.54
CA THR A 285 7.44 7.60 -13.82
C THR A 285 7.74 9.10 -13.72
N LEU A 286 7.53 9.85 -14.80
CA LEU A 286 7.74 11.30 -14.81
C LEU A 286 6.73 12.03 -13.92
N ILE A 287 5.46 11.61 -13.93
CA ILE A 287 4.42 12.19 -13.08
C ILE A 287 4.76 11.93 -11.60
N GLY A 288 5.16 10.71 -11.24
CA GLY A 288 5.60 10.38 -9.88
C GLY A 288 6.81 11.18 -9.43
N LEU A 289 7.75 11.50 -10.35
CA LEU A 289 8.85 12.42 -10.06
C LEU A 289 8.34 13.84 -9.77
N VAL A 290 7.45 14.38 -10.61
CA VAL A 290 6.84 15.70 -10.41
C VAL A 290 6.08 15.77 -9.08
N ALA A 291 5.28 14.76 -8.77
CA ALA A 291 4.58 14.67 -7.50
C ALA A 291 5.55 14.59 -6.30
N THR A 292 6.67 13.90 -6.45
CA THR A 292 7.72 13.85 -5.41
C THR A 292 8.40 15.19 -5.22
N VAL A 293 8.72 15.91 -6.29
CA VAL A 293 9.28 17.27 -6.20
C VAL A 293 8.27 18.21 -5.53
N PHE A 294 7.00 18.14 -5.91
CA PHE A 294 5.92 18.89 -5.25
C PHE A 294 5.88 18.63 -3.74
N PHE A 295 5.95 17.35 -3.33
CA PHE A 295 6.00 16.97 -1.92
C PHE A 295 7.19 17.61 -1.19
N LEU A 296 8.39 17.54 -1.77
CA LEU A 296 9.59 18.12 -1.17
C LEU A 296 9.51 19.64 -1.04
N LEU A 297 8.95 20.32 -2.04
CA LEU A 297 8.73 21.77 -1.99
C LEU A 297 7.69 22.14 -0.91
N LEU A 298 6.62 21.35 -0.79
CA LEU A 298 5.60 21.57 0.23
C LEU A 298 6.18 21.38 1.64
N ILE A 299 6.94 20.30 1.88
CA ILE A 299 7.64 20.09 3.16
C ILE A 299 8.65 21.18 3.44
N GLY A 300 9.44 21.59 2.43
CA GLY A 300 10.38 22.70 2.56
C GLY A 300 9.71 24.01 2.97
N GLY A 301 8.53 24.30 2.40
CA GLY A 301 7.72 25.47 2.78
C GLY A 301 7.19 25.37 4.21
N LEU A 302 6.68 24.19 4.62
CA LEU A 302 6.20 23.96 5.98
C LEU A 302 7.33 24.08 7.02
N LEU A 303 8.50 23.52 6.73
CA LEU A 303 9.68 23.67 7.60
C LEU A 303 10.18 25.12 7.68
N TRP A 304 10.04 25.88 6.59
CA TRP A 304 10.37 27.30 6.61
C TRP A 304 9.40 28.10 7.49
N LEU A 305 8.10 27.80 7.44
CA LEU A 305 7.08 28.40 8.32
C LEU A 305 7.35 28.10 9.80
N ASP A 306 7.75 26.88 10.11
CA ASP A 306 8.11 26.46 11.46
C ASP A 306 9.35 27.21 11.98
N ARG A 307 10.41 27.26 11.18
CA ARG A 307 11.63 28.01 11.53
C ARG A 307 11.40 29.52 11.68
N SER A 308 10.42 30.06 10.95
CA SER A 308 10.03 31.46 11.05
C SER A 308 9.16 31.76 12.27
N GLY A 309 8.80 30.74 13.07
CA GLY A 309 7.95 30.88 14.25
C GLY A 309 6.47 31.18 13.92
N ILE A 310 6.06 31.05 12.64
CA ILE A 310 4.69 31.37 12.20
C ILE A 310 3.74 30.22 12.60
N ARG A 311 4.17 28.97 12.37
CA ARG A 311 3.37 27.79 12.65
C ARG A 311 4.27 26.58 12.89
N PRO A 312 4.04 25.78 13.96
CA PRO A 312 4.78 24.55 14.21
C PRO A 312 4.50 23.52 13.09
N PHE A 313 5.53 22.75 12.74
CA PHE A 313 5.41 21.63 11.80
C PHE A 313 5.02 20.38 12.56
N GLU A 314 3.82 19.84 12.26
CA GLU A 314 3.23 18.71 12.96
C GLU A 314 3.16 17.45 12.08
N LEU A 315 2.96 16.29 12.71
CA LEU A 315 2.83 15.01 12.01
C LEU A 315 1.66 15.02 11.02
N VAL A 316 0.57 15.68 11.36
CA VAL A 316 -0.61 15.84 10.49
C VAL A 316 -0.25 16.55 9.20
N ASP A 317 0.59 17.59 9.26
CA ASP A 317 1.04 18.35 8.10
C ASP A 317 1.87 17.47 7.14
N LEU A 318 2.76 16.66 7.70
CA LEU A 318 3.59 15.73 6.93
C LEU A 318 2.74 14.67 6.22
N VAL A 319 1.79 14.08 6.93
CA VAL A 319 0.91 13.04 6.38
C VAL A 319 -0.06 13.64 5.36
N MET A 320 -0.57 14.85 5.61
CA MET A 320 -1.42 15.58 4.66
C MET A 320 -0.62 15.96 3.40
N ALA A 321 0.62 16.39 3.54
CA ALA A 321 1.50 16.66 2.40
C ALA A 321 1.71 15.42 1.53
N ASN A 322 1.85 14.23 2.16
CA ASN A 322 1.93 12.97 1.42
C ASN A 322 0.61 12.61 0.73
N SER A 323 -0.54 12.88 1.36
CA SER A 323 -1.87 12.74 0.76
C SER A 323 -2.05 13.68 -0.44
N LEU A 324 -1.61 14.93 -0.34
CA LEU A 324 -1.63 15.91 -1.43
C LEU A 324 -0.70 15.50 -2.58
N LYS A 325 0.51 14.96 -2.28
CA LYS A 325 1.39 14.37 -3.28
C LYS A 325 0.65 13.32 -4.12
N THR A 326 -0.01 12.38 -3.44
CA THR A 326 -0.79 11.32 -4.11
C THR A 326 -1.95 11.91 -4.92
N GLY A 327 -2.56 12.99 -4.42
CA GLY A 327 -3.59 13.74 -5.14
C GLY A 327 -3.06 14.38 -6.44
N VAL A 328 -1.91 15.04 -6.37
CA VAL A 328 -1.24 15.61 -7.56
C VAL A 328 -0.88 14.51 -8.56
N ASP A 329 -0.37 13.37 -8.08
CA ASP A 329 -0.05 12.21 -8.92
C ASP A 329 -1.29 11.71 -9.66
N ALA A 330 -2.38 11.41 -8.96
CA ALA A 330 -3.64 10.93 -9.54
C ALA A 330 -4.27 11.94 -10.53
N VAL A 331 -4.24 13.23 -10.20
CA VAL A 331 -4.80 14.28 -11.08
C VAL A 331 -3.99 14.40 -12.36
N LEU A 332 -2.66 14.48 -12.26
CA LEU A 332 -1.79 14.54 -13.43
C LEU A 332 -1.93 13.27 -14.28
N MET A 333 -1.95 12.09 -13.63
CA MET A 333 -2.16 10.80 -14.29
C MET A 333 -3.49 10.80 -15.07
N GLY A 334 -4.56 11.27 -14.44
CA GLY A 334 -5.87 11.44 -15.08
C GLY A 334 -5.82 12.38 -16.29
N ILE A 335 -5.25 13.58 -16.13
CA ILE A 335 -5.15 14.58 -17.20
C ILE A 335 -4.38 14.02 -18.41
N PHE A 336 -3.20 13.44 -18.19
CA PHE A 336 -2.37 12.93 -19.29
C PHE A 336 -3.04 11.72 -19.96
N LEU A 337 -3.67 10.82 -19.19
CA LEU A 337 -4.40 9.69 -19.75
C LEU A 337 -5.59 10.16 -20.57
N MET A 338 -6.40 11.10 -20.04
CA MET A 338 -7.58 11.63 -20.78
C MET A 338 -7.17 12.31 -22.08
N ARG A 339 -6.05 13.05 -22.11
CA ARG A 339 -5.51 13.61 -23.35
C ARG A 339 -5.11 12.52 -24.35
N LYS A 340 -4.56 11.42 -23.87
CA LYS A 340 -4.06 10.31 -24.71
C LYS A 340 -5.19 9.48 -25.31
N ILE A 341 -6.29 9.24 -24.56
CA ILE A 341 -7.42 8.42 -25.00
C ILE A 341 -8.62 9.23 -25.51
N GLY A 342 -8.59 10.57 -25.43
CA GLY A 342 -9.69 11.43 -25.86
C GLY A 342 -10.85 11.54 -24.84
N GLY A 343 -10.56 11.30 -23.56
CA GLY A 343 -11.51 11.49 -22.45
C GLY A 343 -12.43 10.30 -22.16
N LEU A 344 -13.06 10.35 -20.98
CA LEU A 344 -14.09 9.40 -20.50
C LEU A 344 -15.49 10.05 -20.47
N GLY A 345 -15.72 11.03 -21.36
CA GLY A 345 -17.05 11.68 -21.47
C GLY A 345 -18.14 10.67 -21.80
N GLY A 346 -19.30 10.80 -21.19
CA GLY A 346 -20.45 9.91 -21.44
C GLY A 346 -20.57 8.69 -20.53
N PHE A 347 -19.57 8.36 -19.71
CA PHE A 347 -19.64 7.20 -18.79
C PHE A 347 -20.28 7.51 -17.43
N GLY A 348 -20.80 8.71 -17.20
CA GLY A 348 -21.55 9.07 -15.99
C GLY A 348 -20.76 9.01 -14.67
N ILE A 349 -19.43 9.11 -14.73
CA ILE A 349 -18.55 8.99 -13.56
C ILE A 349 -18.84 10.09 -12.52
N VAL A 350 -19.04 11.35 -12.96
CA VAL A 350 -19.31 12.48 -12.08
C VAL A 350 -20.63 12.30 -11.33
N GLN A 351 -21.69 11.87 -12.02
CA GLN A 351 -22.99 11.60 -11.40
C GLN A 351 -22.90 10.46 -10.39
N LEU A 352 -22.12 9.42 -10.71
CA LEU A 352 -21.88 8.31 -9.81
C LEU A 352 -21.15 8.77 -8.56
N LEU A 353 -20.07 9.56 -8.71
CA LEU A 353 -19.31 10.10 -7.57
C LEU A 353 -20.19 10.93 -6.64
N GLY A 354 -21.11 11.75 -7.17
CA GLY A 354 -22.08 12.48 -6.37
C GLY A 354 -23.00 11.56 -5.55
N LYS A 355 -23.51 10.48 -6.16
CA LYS A 355 -24.33 9.48 -5.47
C LYS A 355 -23.55 8.73 -4.40
N ILE A 356 -22.31 8.33 -4.70
CA ILE A 356 -21.42 7.66 -3.75
C ILE A 356 -21.11 8.58 -2.56
N ALA A 357 -20.77 9.84 -2.83
CA ALA A 357 -20.45 10.81 -1.79
C ALA A 357 -21.65 11.03 -0.86
N LEU A 358 -22.88 11.16 -1.41
CA LEU A 358 -24.11 11.30 -0.63
C LEU A 358 -24.38 10.05 0.22
N ALA A 359 -24.33 8.86 -0.37
CA ALA A 359 -24.55 7.61 0.35
C ALA A 359 -23.50 7.38 1.44
N SER A 360 -22.22 7.67 1.16
CA SER A 360 -21.13 7.56 2.12
C SER A 360 -21.23 8.61 3.22
N GLY A 361 -21.68 9.83 2.91
CA GLY A 361 -21.91 10.89 3.89
C GLY A 361 -23.02 10.51 4.89
N VAL A 362 -24.15 10.00 4.39
CA VAL A 362 -25.25 9.50 5.25
C VAL A 362 -24.77 8.32 6.09
N MET A 363 -24.04 7.38 5.50
CA MET A 363 -23.40 6.27 6.20
C MET A 363 -22.49 6.78 7.32
N GLY A 364 -21.58 7.70 7.01
CA GLY A 364 -20.62 8.25 7.97
C GLY A 364 -21.32 8.95 9.15
N LEU A 365 -22.35 9.75 8.88
CA LEU A 365 -23.15 10.39 9.92
C LEU A 365 -23.85 9.37 10.83
N THR A 366 -24.46 8.34 10.23
CA THR A 366 -25.12 7.27 11.00
C THR A 366 -24.13 6.51 11.87
N VAL A 367 -22.98 6.14 11.31
CA VAL A 367 -21.93 5.45 12.04
C VAL A 367 -21.38 6.33 13.17
N TRP A 368 -21.20 7.62 12.93
CA TRP A 368 -20.75 8.56 13.96
C TRP A 368 -21.75 8.66 15.12
N LEU A 369 -23.04 8.78 14.83
CA LEU A 369 -24.10 8.83 15.86
C LEU A 369 -24.14 7.53 16.68
N VAL A 370 -24.04 6.37 16.03
CA VAL A 370 -24.03 5.08 16.71
C VAL A 370 -22.76 4.92 17.55
N ALA A 371 -21.61 5.25 16.99
CA ALA A 371 -20.31 5.13 17.69
C ALA A 371 -20.27 6.05 18.92
N SER A 372 -20.70 7.31 18.80
CA SER A 372 -20.75 8.25 19.92
C SER A 372 -21.74 7.82 20.99
N GLY A 373 -22.91 7.28 20.60
CA GLY A 373 -23.88 6.73 21.52
C GLY A 373 -23.38 5.51 22.29
N LEU A 374 -22.73 4.55 21.59
CA LEU A 374 -22.16 3.36 22.21
C LEU A 374 -20.98 3.70 23.15
N LEU A 375 -20.11 4.63 22.77
CA LEU A 375 -19.01 5.10 23.62
C LEU A 375 -19.51 5.84 24.87
N GLY A 376 -20.61 6.60 24.75
CA GLY A 376 -21.26 7.27 25.89
C GLY A 376 -21.91 6.30 26.88
N LEU A 377 -22.38 5.16 26.44
CA LEU A 377 -22.99 4.12 27.28
C LEU A 377 -21.96 3.17 27.89
N ALA A 378 -20.81 3.00 27.27
CA ALA A 378 -19.75 2.09 27.73
C ALA A 378 -18.96 2.75 28.87
N GLN A 379 -18.99 2.15 30.06
CA GLN A 379 -18.24 2.59 31.24
C GLN A 379 -16.78 2.12 31.20
N GLY A 380 -16.03 2.42 30.15
CA GLY A 380 -14.61 2.10 30.11
C GLY A 380 -13.99 1.87 28.72
N ASP A 381 -12.69 2.08 28.66
CA ASP A 381 -11.82 1.93 27.48
C ASP A 381 -11.36 0.46 27.36
N SER A 382 -12.32 -0.45 27.11
CA SER A 382 -12.04 -1.89 27.04
C SER A 382 -11.97 -2.40 25.61
N PHE A 383 -11.21 -3.50 25.38
CA PHE A 383 -11.17 -4.20 24.10
C PHE A 383 -12.56 -4.56 23.57
N GLY A 384 -13.47 -5.00 24.47
CA GLY A 384 -14.86 -5.32 24.12
C GLY A 384 -15.65 -4.12 23.62
N THR A 385 -15.46 -2.95 24.23
CA THR A 385 -16.08 -1.69 23.78
C THR A 385 -15.60 -1.33 22.37
N HIS A 386 -14.30 -1.33 22.13
CA HIS A 386 -13.74 -1.04 20.80
C HIS A 386 -14.19 -2.04 19.74
N LEU A 387 -14.30 -3.33 20.09
CA LEU A 387 -14.80 -4.36 19.18
C LEU A 387 -16.28 -4.13 18.82
N LEU A 388 -17.12 -3.79 19.79
CA LEU A 388 -18.54 -3.51 19.55
C LEU A 388 -18.70 -2.25 18.70
N VAL A 389 -17.97 -1.19 18.99
CA VAL A 389 -18.05 0.07 18.25
C VAL A 389 -17.51 -0.08 16.83
N ALA A 390 -16.33 -0.67 16.66
CA ALA A 390 -15.74 -0.86 15.34
C ALA A 390 -16.51 -1.88 14.51
N GLY A 391 -16.86 -3.04 15.08
CA GLY A 391 -17.59 -4.11 14.40
C GLY A 391 -19.05 -3.73 14.13
N GLY A 392 -19.77 -3.27 15.16
CA GLY A 392 -21.16 -2.84 15.04
C GLY A 392 -21.31 -1.64 14.13
N GLY A 393 -20.43 -0.64 14.29
CA GLY A 393 -20.40 0.54 13.41
C GLY A 393 -20.14 0.17 11.95
N SER A 394 -19.22 -0.74 11.69
CA SER A 394 -18.93 -1.24 10.33
C SER A 394 -20.12 -1.98 9.71
N LEU A 395 -20.81 -2.84 10.48
CA LEU A 395 -21.99 -3.56 10.00
C LEU A 395 -23.16 -2.62 9.69
N ILE A 396 -23.45 -1.69 10.60
CA ILE A 396 -24.50 -0.68 10.40
C ILE A 396 -24.13 0.21 9.20
N GLY A 397 -22.88 0.65 9.13
CA GLY A 397 -22.38 1.43 8.00
C GLY A 397 -22.57 0.72 6.66
N LEU A 398 -22.21 -0.57 6.58
CA LEU A 398 -22.40 -1.37 5.37
C LEU A 398 -23.89 -1.45 4.97
N LEU A 399 -24.77 -1.69 5.92
CA LEU A 399 -26.22 -1.78 5.68
C LEU A 399 -26.79 -0.45 5.18
N VAL A 400 -26.43 0.66 5.84
CA VAL A 400 -26.89 2.01 5.45
C VAL A 400 -26.35 2.39 4.06
N TYR A 401 -25.08 2.11 3.79
CA TYR A 401 -24.48 2.36 2.48
C TYR A 401 -25.17 1.56 1.37
N LEU A 402 -25.38 0.26 1.56
CA LEU A 402 -26.05 -0.58 0.57
C LEU A 402 -27.50 -0.14 0.34
N LEU A 403 -28.20 0.28 1.40
CA LEU A 403 -29.54 0.85 1.29
C LEU A 403 -29.53 2.17 0.50
N GLY A 404 -28.60 3.09 0.83
CA GLY A 404 -28.40 4.34 0.11
C GLY A 404 -28.12 4.14 -1.38
N MET A 405 -27.24 3.19 -1.71
CA MET A 405 -26.93 2.84 -3.10
C MET A 405 -28.15 2.29 -3.87
N ARG A 406 -29.01 1.51 -3.20
CA ARG A 406 -30.28 1.02 -3.76
C ARG A 406 -31.27 2.16 -4.01
N LEU A 407 -31.45 3.05 -3.02
CA LEU A 407 -32.37 4.20 -3.13
C LEU A 407 -31.93 5.17 -4.25
N LEU A 408 -30.63 5.39 -4.38
CA LEU A 408 -30.06 6.23 -5.44
C LEU A 408 -29.99 5.53 -6.81
N ARG A 409 -30.49 4.30 -6.90
CA ARG A 409 -30.52 3.48 -8.14
C ARG A 409 -29.17 3.44 -8.83
N VAL A 410 -28.13 3.06 -8.10
CA VAL A 410 -26.79 2.91 -8.67
C VAL A 410 -26.69 1.54 -9.37
N PRO A 411 -26.46 1.51 -10.69
CA PRO A 411 -26.50 0.26 -11.47
C PRO A 411 -25.34 -0.70 -11.13
N ASP A 412 -24.25 -0.18 -10.58
CA ASP A 412 -23.02 -0.94 -10.26
C ASP A 412 -23.20 -1.99 -9.14
N LEU A 413 -24.28 -1.93 -8.37
CA LEU A 413 -24.64 -2.99 -7.42
C LEU A 413 -24.88 -4.36 -8.10
N ALA A 414 -25.28 -4.39 -9.36
CA ALA A 414 -25.43 -5.63 -10.13
C ALA A 414 -24.06 -6.26 -10.46
N LEU A 415 -23.04 -5.44 -10.73
CA LEU A 415 -21.67 -5.89 -10.97
C LEU A 415 -21.05 -6.53 -9.73
N MET A 416 -21.31 -5.98 -8.53
CA MET A 416 -20.86 -6.56 -7.27
C MET A 416 -21.45 -7.96 -7.02
N ARG A 417 -22.72 -8.20 -7.40
CA ARG A 417 -23.34 -9.53 -7.28
C ARG A 417 -22.74 -10.56 -8.23
N GLY A 418 -22.22 -10.15 -9.39
CA GLY A 418 -21.53 -11.03 -10.33
C GLY A 418 -20.12 -11.45 -9.87
N MET A 419 -19.47 -10.66 -9.01
CA MET A 419 -18.15 -10.99 -8.45
C MET A 419 -18.22 -11.92 -7.22
N LEU A 420 -19.38 -12.01 -6.57
CA LEU A 420 -19.62 -12.90 -5.40
C LEU A 420 -20.16 -14.28 -5.81
N ARG A 421 -20.39 -14.52 -7.09
CA ARG A 421 -20.72 -15.81 -7.70
C ARG A 421 -19.52 -16.37 -8.46
#